data_5def4f379c924a8dadea7abbf2316fb5
#
_entry.id   5def4f379c924a8dadea7abbf2316fb5
#
_cell.length_a   1.000
_cell.length_b   1.000
_cell.length_c   1.000
_cell.angle_alpha   90.00
_cell.angle_beta   90.00
_cell.angle_gamma   90.00
#
_symmetry.space_group_name_H-M   'P 1'
#
loop_
_entity.id
_entity.type
_entity.pdbx_description
1 polymer ?
#
loop_
_entity_poly.entity_id
_entity_poly.type
_entity_poly.pdbx_seq_one_letter_code
_entity_poly.pdbx_strand_id
1 'polypeptide(L)'
;MTTVGTSSVPCLASDPSRGHSGDVLAIVAPGQGAQKPGFLSDWMSDATFSDHLAWLSAVADIDLVTHGTTSDEATIKDTAVAQPLLVAAALATAWSVDPEIFSQADLLAGHSVGEIAAGAAAGAFSTEAAMVLVRERGRAMAEAASRTATSMTAVIGGDADEVLTAIKAAGLT
;
A
#
# COMPACT_ATOMS: atom_id res chain seq x y z
N MET A 1 -12.00 5.67 38.06
CA MET A 1 -11.67 6.85 37.23
C MET A 1 -10.25 6.60 36.68
N THR A 2 -10.16 5.95 35.52
CA THR A 2 -8.89 5.49 34.96
C THR A 2 -8.48 6.49 33.86
N THR A 3 -7.41 7.23 34.12
CA THR A 3 -6.83 8.18 33.18
C THR A 3 -6.15 7.43 32.04
N VAL A 4 -6.69 7.56 30.83
CA VAL A 4 -6.04 7.11 29.60
C VAL A 4 -4.91 8.09 29.29
N GLY A 5 -3.67 7.64 29.43
CA GLY A 5 -2.51 8.40 29.03
C GLY A 5 -2.48 8.59 27.53
N THR A 6 -2.50 9.83 27.07
CA THR A 6 -2.25 10.20 25.67
C THR A 6 -0.76 9.96 25.40
N SER A 7 -0.45 8.84 24.74
CA SER A 7 0.86 8.62 24.14
C SER A 7 0.99 9.60 22.97
N SER A 8 1.79 10.65 23.13
CA SER A 8 2.19 11.52 22.05
C SER A 8 3.10 10.75 21.10
N VAL A 9 2.64 10.48 19.89
CA VAL A 9 3.48 9.97 18.81
C VAL A 9 4.59 11.02 18.57
N PRO A 10 5.87 10.68 18.68
CA PRO A 10 6.92 11.64 18.37
C PRO A 10 6.82 11.98 16.87
N CYS A 11 6.53 13.23 16.58
CA CYS A 11 6.76 13.76 15.24
C CYS A 11 8.24 13.56 14.93
N LEU A 12 8.55 12.85 13.84
CA LEU A 12 9.92 12.69 13.35
C LEU A 12 10.46 14.07 13.00
N ALA A 13 11.00 14.76 14.01
CA ALA A 13 11.82 15.93 13.77
C ALA A 13 13.07 15.46 13.03
N SER A 14 13.34 16.06 11.88
CA SER A 14 14.57 15.84 11.12
C SER A 14 15.77 16.00 12.07
N ASP A 15 16.54 14.94 12.27
CA ASP A 15 17.77 14.98 13.03
C ASP A 15 18.79 15.82 12.25
N PRO A 16 19.18 17.01 12.72
CA PRO A 16 20.14 17.87 12.02
C PRO A 16 21.55 17.30 12.01
N SER A 17 21.81 16.18 12.72
CA SER A 17 23.13 15.52 12.74
C SER A 17 23.31 14.52 11.61
N ARG A 18 22.28 14.18 10.81
CA ARG A 18 22.43 13.41 9.58
C ARG A 18 23.18 14.28 8.56
N GLY A 19 24.47 14.04 8.43
CA GLY A 19 25.28 14.63 7.36
C GLY A 19 24.69 14.23 6.02
N HIS A 20 23.87 15.09 5.42
CA HIS A 20 23.34 14.88 4.08
C HIS A 20 24.49 14.87 3.10
N SER A 21 24.74 13.73 2.47
CA SER A 21 25.62 13.60 1.29
C SER A 21 25.05 14.29 0.04
N GLY A 22 23.94 15.00 0.18
CA GLY A 22 23.21 15.65 -0.92
C GLY A 22 22.16 14.75 -1.60
N ASP A 23 22.18 13.44 -1.34
CA ASP A 23 21.21 12.50 -1.90
C ASP A 23 20.03 12.31 -0.95
N VAL A 24 18.81 12.35 -1.48
CA VAL A 24 17.55 12.13 -0.74
C VAL A 24 17.03 10.73 -1.04
N LEU A 25 16.87 9.90 -0.01
CA LEU A 25 16.22 8.59 -0.12
C LEU A 25 14.71 8.74 0.08
N ALA A 26 13.96 8.59 -1.00
CA ALA A 26 12.51 8.52 -0.95
C ALA A 26 12.01 7.09 -1.19
N ILE A 27 11.18 6.58 -0.29
CA ILE A 27 10.50 5.29 -0.46
C ILE A 27 9.04 5.56 -0.78
N VAL A 28 8.58 5.01 -1.89
CA VAL A 28 7.22 5.22 -2.39
C VAL A 28 6.47 3.90 -2.52
N ALA A 29 5.26 3.84 -1.97
CA ALA A 29 4.40 2.67 -2.06
C ALA A 29 3.32 2.87 -3.13
N PRO A 30 3.13 1.90 -4.05
CA PRO A 30 2.20 2.04 -5.16
C PRO A 30 0.75 1.94 -4.74
N GLY A 31 -0.14 2.48 -5.59
CA GLY A 31 -1.59 2.28 -5.52
C GLY A 31 -2.05 1.02 -6.24
N GLN A 32 -3.37 0.76 -6.15
CA GLN A 32 -4.02 -0.35 -6.85
C GLN A 32 -3.84 -0.23 -8.37
N GLY A 33 -3.50 -1.35 -9.02
CA GLY A 33 -3.19 -1.44 -10.44
C GLY A 33 -1.71 -1.71 -10.74
N ALA A 34 -0.84 -1.65 -9.73
CA ALA A 34 0.58 -1.97 -9.87
C ALA A 34 0.86 -3.48 -9.90
N GLN A 35 -0.04 -4.29 -9.32
CA GLN A 35 0.10 -5.74 -9.21
C GLN A 35 -0.15 -6.45 -10.56
N LYS A 36 0.57 -7.56 -10.77
CA LYS A 36 0.38 -8.49 -11.89
C LYS A 36 0.36 -9.93 -11.38
N PRO A 37 -0.28 -10.90 -12.08
CA PRO A 37 -0.21 -12.30 -11.69
C PRO A 37 1.24 -12.74 -11.48
N GLY A 38 1.50 -13.40 -10.33
CA GLY A 38 2.82 -13.95 -10.01
C GLY A 38 3.90 -12.93 -9.64
N PHE A 39 3.59 -11.67 -9.41
CA PHE A 39 4.59 -10.61 -9.18
C PHE A 39 5.44 -10.79 -7.91
N LEU A 40 5.01 -11.65 -6.99
CA LEU A 40 5.79 -12.00 -5.79
C LEU A 40 6.52 -13.35 -5.90
N SER A 41 6.38 -14.08 -7.02
CA SER A 41 6.93 -15.43 -7.15
C SER A 41 8.44 -15.47 -6.95
N ASP A 42 9.19 -14.54 -7.53
CA ASP A 42 10.64 -14.49 -7.42
C ASP A 42 11.11 -14.16 -6.00
N TRP A 43 10.32 -13.38 -5.25
CA TRP A 43 10.60 -13.01 -3.86
C TRP A 43 10.46 -14.18 -2.89
N MET A 44 9.65 -15.20 -3.22
CA MET A 44 9.40 -16.34 -2.35
C MET A 44 10.65 -17.19 -2.08
N SER A 45 11.72 -17.03 -2.85
CA SER A 45 13.00 -17.67 -2.58
C SER A 45 13.78 -17.02 -1.43
N ASP A 46 13.45 -15.80 -1.06
CA ASP A 46 13.99 -15.10 0.10
C ASP A 46 13.19 -15.49 1.37
N ALA A 47 13.89 -16.05 2.36
CA ALA A 47 13.25 -16.52 3.59
C ALA A 47 12.66 -15.38 4.41
N THR A 48 13.33 -14.23 4.46
CA THR A 48 12.84 -13.03 5.18
C THR A 48 11.54 -12.54 4.57
N PHE A 49 11.48 -12.46 3.24
CA PHE A 49 10.28 -12.07 2.51
C PHE A 49 9.14 -13.05 2.76
N SER A 50 9.39 -14.35 2.58
CA SER A 50 8.34 -15.39 2.69
C SER A 50 7.76 -15.47 4.10
N ASP A 51 8.59 -15.33 5.13
CA ASP A 51 8.16 -15.34 6.53
C ASP A 51 7.31 -14.10 6.86
N HIS A 52 7.74 -12.91 6.41
CA HIS A 52 6.95 -11.70 6.58
C HIS A 52 5.62 -11.77 5.83
N LEU A 53 5.62 -12.23 4.57
CA LEU A 53 4.39 -12.35 3.80
C LEU A 53 3.40 -13.33 4.44
N ALA A 54 3.89 -14.46 4.96
CA ALA A 54 3.07 -15.44 5.68
C ALA A 54 2.47 -14.85 6.98
N TRP A 55 3.27 -14.09 7.72
CA TRP A 55 2.79 -13.39 8.92
C TRP A 55 1.73 -12.33 8.57
N LEU A 56 1.97 -11.50 7.55
CA LEU A 56 1.01 -10.50 7.08
C LEU A 56 -0.28 -11.13 6.55
N SER A 57 -0.19 -12.30 5.89
CA SER A 57 -1.34 -13.11 5.50
C SER A 57 -2.20 -13.50 6.70
N ALA A 58 -1.57 -13.98 7.76
CA ALA A 58 -2.27 -14.38 8.98
C ALA A 58 -2.95 -13.18 9.66
N VAL A 59 -2.28 -12.03 9.73
CA VAL A 59 -2.85 -10.78 10.30
C VAL A 59 -4.04 -10.28 9.49
N ALA A 60 -3.93 -10.32 8.15
CA ALA A 60 -5.00 -9.88 7.26
C ALA A 60 -6.15 -10.88 7.13
N ASP A 61 -5.97 -12.14 7.58
CA ASP A 61 -6.91 -13.24 7.33
C ASP A 61 -7.22 -13.39 5.82
N ILE A 62 -6.17 -13.34 4.98
CA ILE A 62 -6.21 -13.47 3.53
C ILE A 62 -4.97 -14.23 3.08
N ASP A 63 -5.12 -15.20 2.18
CA ASP A 63 -3.99 -15.95 1.62
C ASP A 63 -3.20 -15.11 0.60
N LEU A 64 -2.39 -14.17 1.12
CA LEU A 64 -1.58 -13.27 0.30
C LEU A 64 -0.47 -14.01 -0.46
N VAL A 65 -0.02 -15.16 0.03
CA VAL A 65 0.98 -15.99 -0.66
C VAL A 65 0.41 -16.50 -1.97
N THR A 66 -0.74 -17.15 -1.93
CA THR A 66 -1.43 -17.62 -3.14
C THR A 66 -1.79 -16.46 -4.07
N HIS A 67 -2.31 -15.36 -3.53
CA HIS A 67 -2.69 -14.20 -4.35
C HIS A 67 -1.50 -13.52 -5.01
N GLY A 68 -0.35 -13.48 -4.35
CA GLY A 68 0.87 -12.88 -4.90
C GLY A 68 1.61 -13.75 -5.93
N THR A 69 1.36 -15.08 -5.92
CA THR A 69 2.15 -16.04 -6.71
C THR A 69 1.38 -16.75 -7.81
N THR A 70 0.16 -17.20 -7.56
CA THR A 70 -0.55 -18.13 -8.46
C THR A 70 -1.95 -17.68 -8.88
N SER A 71 -2.57 -16.74 -8.17
CA SER A 71 -3.90 -16.25 -8.53
C SER A 71 -3.91 -15.54 -9.87
N ASP A 72 -5.03 -15.64 -10.55
CA ASP A 72 -5.24 -15.02 -11.85
C ASP A 72 -5.47 -13.49 -11.73
N GLU A 73 -5.48 -12.85 -12.89
CA GLU A 73 -5.62 -11.40 -12.99
C GLU A 73 -6.97 -10.90 -12.44
N ALA A 74 -8.04 -11.64 -12.63
CA ALA A 74 -9.37 -11.25 -12.16
C ALA A 74 -9.41 -11.24 -10.62
N THR A 75 -8.86 -12.27 -10.00
CA THR A 75 -8.77 -12.39 -8.53
C THR A 75 -7.94 -11.25 -7.92
N ILE A 76 -6.76 -10.97 -8.44
CA ILE A 76 -5.89 -9.93 -7.88
C ILE A 76 -6.33 -8.50 -8.23
N LYS A 77 -7.29 -8.32 -9.13
CA LYS A 77 -7.94 -7.03 -9.41
C LYS A 77 -9.07 -6.73 -8.44
N ASP A 78 -9.64 -7.74 -7.78
CA ASP A 78 -10.65 -7.51 -6.75
C ASP A 78 -10.08 -6.61 -5.66
N THR A 79 -10.76 -5.54 -5.35
CA THR A 79 -10.29 -4.51 -4.40
C THR A 79 -10.08 -5.07 -3.00
N ALA A 80 -10.87 -6.07 -2.59
CA ALA A 80 -10.72 -6.74 -1.31
C ALA A 80 -9.44 -7.59 -1.21
N VAL A 81 -8.90 -8.03 -2.35
CA VAL A 81 -7.64 -8.78 -2.47
C VAL A 81 -6.47 -7.85 -2.78
N ALA A 82 -6.63 -6.98 -3.78
CA ALA A 82 -5.57 -6.12 -4.29
C ALA A 82 -4.96 -5.22 -3.21
N GLN A 83 -5.79 -4.62 -2.35
CA GLN A 83 -5.31 -3.65 -1.38
C GLN A 83 -4.45 -4.27 -0.27
N PRO A 84 -4.91 -5.33 0.44
CA PRO A 84 -4.04 -6.02 1.41
C PRO A 84 -2.78 -6.59 0.77
N LEU A 85 -2.89 -7.12 -0.45
CA LEU A 85 -1.75 -7.68 -1.17
C LEU A 85 -0.68 -6.63 -1.47
N LEU A 86 -1.06 -5.43 -1.91
CA LEU A 86 -0.13 -4.35 -2.19
C LEU A 86 0.56 -3.79 -0.95
N VAL A 87 -0.19 -3.60 0.16
CA VAL A 87 0.41 -3.14 1.42
C VAL A 87 1.39 -4.17 1.97
N ALA A 88 1.01 -5.46 1.98
CA ALA A 88 1.88 -6.53 2.43
C ALA A 88 3.14 -6.64 1.55
N ALA A 89 2.98 -6.58 0.23
CA ALA A 89 4.11 -6.61 -0.69
C ALA A 89 5.09 -5.46 -0.43
N ALA A 90 4.59 -4.22 -0.27
CA ALA A 90 5.43 -3.06 -0.01
C ALA A 90 6.24 -3.19 1.28
N LEU A 91 5.62 -3.67 2.37
CA LEU A 91 6.29 -3.85 3.66
C LEU A 91 7.27 -5.03 3.63
N ALA A 92 6.85 -6.19 3.12
CA ALA A 92 7.70 -7.38 3.08
C ALA A 92 8.93 -7.21 2.18
N THR A 93 8.78 -6.59 1.00
CA THR A 93 9.92 -6.32 0.11
C THR A 93 10.91 -5.35 0.72
N ALA A 94 10.44 -4.29 1.38
CA ALA A 94 11.32 -3.33 2.02
C ALA A 94 12.15 -3.99 3.13
N TRP A 95 11.56 -4.78 4.01
CA TRP A 95 12.28 -5.49 5.07
C TRP A 95 13.24 -6.57 4.54
N SER A 96 12.92 -7.18 3.39
CA SER A 96 13.80 -8.16 2.75
C SER A 96 15.03 -7.51 2.12
N VAL A 97 14.90 -6.28 1.62
CA VAL A 97 16.02 -5.52 1.06
C VAL A 97 16.93 -5.01 2.18
N ASP A 98 16.36 -4.37 3.20
CA ASP A 98 17.08 -3.87 4.37
C ASP A 98 16.08 -3.68 5.53
N PRO A 99 16.24 -4.39 6.67
CA PRO A 99 15.37 -4.25 7.83
C PRO A 99 15.26 -2.81 8.37
N GLU A 100 16.31 -2.00 8.16
CA GLU A 100 16.40 -0.63 8.65
C GLU A 100 16.03 0.43 7.58
N ILE A 101 15.58 -0.01 6.40
CA ILE A 101 15.40 0.89 5.25
C ILE A 101 14.44 2.06 5.54
N PHE A 102 13.41 1.80 6.33
CA PHE A 102 12.43 2.86 6.68
C PHE A 102 13.04 3.92 7.60
N SER A 103 13.98 3.52 8.48
CA SER A 103 14.67 4.47 9.36
C SER A 103 15.72 5.30 8.62
N GLN A 104 16.14 4.86 7.45
CA GLN A 104 17.11 5.53 6.60
C GLN A 104 16.46 6.50 5.59
N ALA A 105 15.15 6.36 5.36
CA ALA A 105 14.43 7.19 4.40
C ALA A 105 14.26 8.63 4.89
N ASP A 106 14.51 9.58 3.99
CA ASP A 106 14.21 11.01 4.22
C ASP A 106 12.73 11.32 3.95
N LEU A 107 12.09 10.52 3.07
CA LEU A 107 10.69 10.67 2.68
C LEU A 107 10.03 9.31 2.51
N LEU A 108 8.85 9.16 3.10
CA LEU A 108 7.96 8.04 2.88
C LEU A 108 6.67 8.56 2.26
N ALA A 109 6.26 8.02 1.12
CA ALA A 109 5.04 8.43 0.44
C ALA A 109 4.28 7.23 -0.10
N GLY A 110 2.98 7.39 -0.32
CA GLY A 110 2.13 6.36 -0.91
C GLY A 110 1.09 6.96 -1.83
N HIS A 111 0.64 6.19 -2.81
CA HIS A 111 -0.48 6.53 -3.64
C HIS A 111 -1.72 5.75 -3.21
N SER A 112 -2.79 6.44 -2.74
CA SER A 112 -4.04 5.81 -2.33
C SER A 112 -3.82 4.72 -1.26
N VAL A 113 -4.02 3.43 -1.58
CA VAL A 113 -3.77 2.31 -0.65
C VAL A 113 -2.31 2.24 -0.18
N GLY A 114 -1.37 2.71 -1.00
CA GLY A 114 0.04 2.80 -0.63
C GLY A 114 0.31 3.76 0.53
N GLU A 115 -0.58 4.73 0.80
CA GLU A 115 -0.48 5.61 1.97
C GLU A 115 -0.54 4.83 3.29
N ILE A 116 -1.25 3.70 3.31
CA ILE A 116 -1.32 2.82 4.48
C ILE A 116 0.05 2.15 4.73
N ALA A 117 0.71 1.68 3.67
CA ALA A 117 2.07 1.14 3.79
C ALA A 117 3.06 2.21 4.24
N ALA A 118 3.01 3.42 3.66
CA ALA A 118 3.85 4.54 4.05
C ALA A 118 3.60 4.97 5.52
N GLY A 119 2.34 4.98 5.97
CA GLY A 119 1.99 5.29 7.35
C GLY A 119 2.52 4.26 8.36
N ALA A 120 2.44 2.96 8.02
CA ALA A 120 3.05 1.91 8.84
C ALA A 120 4.57 2.01 8.86
N ALA A 121 5.21 2.24 7.70
CA ALA A 121 6.64 2.45 7.58
C ALA A 121 7.14 3.66 8.39
N ALA A 122 6.34 4.72 8.45
CA ALA A 122 6.61 5.91 9.26
C ALA A 122 6.34 5.72 10.77
N GLY A 123 5.82 4.57 11.19
CA GLY A 123 5.46 4.31 12.59
C GLY A 123 4.23 5.08 13.08
N ALA A 124 3.40 5.62 12.18
CA ALA A 124 2.16 6.30 12.56
C ALA A 124 1.14 5.33 13.19
N PHE A 125 1.20 4.06 12.81
CA PHE A 125 0.46 2.94 13.39
C PHE A 125 1.24 1.63 13.16
N SER A 126 0.89 0.58 13.90
CA SER A 126 1.60 -0.69 13.76
C SER A 126 1.29 -1.37 12.41
N THR A 127 2.16 -2.28 12.00
CA THR A 127 1.96 -3.08 10.79
C THR A 127 0.69 -3.92 10.86
N GLU A 128 0.38 -4.49 12.02
CA GLU A 128 -0.85 -5.25 12.24
C GLU A 128 -2.08 -4.34 12.07
N ALA A 129 -2.03 -3.13 12.64
CA ALA A 129 -3.11 -2.15 12.47
C ALA A 129 -3.28 -1.75 10.99
N ALA A 130 -2.17 -1.60 10.25
CA ALA A 130 -2.19 -1.36 8.81
C ALA A 130 -2.88 -2.48 8.04
N MET A 131 -2.55 -3.75 8.34
CA MET A 131 -3.13 -4.90 7.65
C MET A 131 -4.62 -5.07 7.95
N VAL A 132 -5.04 -4.85 9.21
CA VAL A 132 -6.47 -4.85 9.57
C VAL A 132 -7.19 -3.70 8.86
N LEU A 133 -6.64 -2.49 8.90
CA LEU A 133 -7.23 -1.31 8.25
C LEU A 133 -7.39 -1.52 6.75
N VAL A 134 -6.35 -1.99 6.06
CA VAL A 134 -6.38 -2.17 4.61
C VAL A 134 -7.34 -3.29 4.20
N ARG A 135 -7.46 -4.36 4.98
CA ARG A 135 -8.47 -5.40 4.77
C ARG A 135 -9.87 -4.84 4.81
N GLU A 136 -10.20 -4.10 5.88
CA GLU A 136 -11.54 -3.51 6.04
C GLU A 136 -11.82 -2.46 4.96
N ARG A 137 -10.83 -1.65 4.61
CA ARG A 137 -10.94 -0.69 3.50
C ARG A 137 -11.22 -1.39 2.18
N GLY A 138 -10.48 -2.44 1.86
CA GLY A 138 -10.64 -3.22 0.63
C GLY A 138 -12.05 -3.84 0.53
N ARG A 139 -12.52 -4.46 1.61
CA ARG A 139 -13.87 -5.05 1.70
C ARG A 139 -14.96 -4.01 1.52
N ALA A 140 -14.87 -2.89 2.23
CA ALA A 140 -15.85 -1.81 2.14
C ALA A 140 -15.92 -1.19 0.74
N MET A 141 -14.77 -1.00 0.10
CA MET A 141 -14.70 -0.48 -1.27
C MET A 141 -15.25 -1.48 -2.30
N ALA A 142 -14.94 -2.77 -2.16
CA ALA A 142 -15.49 -3.82 -3.02
C ALA A 142 -17.04 -3.90 -2.87
N GLU A 143 -17.54 -3.84 -1.63
CA GLU A 143 -18.99 -3.81 -1.37
C GLU A 143 -19.63 -2.55 -1.98
N ALA A 144 -19.04 -1.37 -1.80
CA ALA A 144 -19.57 -0.13 -2.38
C ALA A 144 -19.61 -0.20 -3.92
N ALA A 145 -18.56 -0.72 -4.55
CA ALA A 145 -18.50 -0.89 -6.00
C ALA A 145 -19.53 -1.91 -6.53
N SER A 146 -19.90 -2.90 -5.74
CA SER A 146 -20.91 -3.90 -6.14
C SER A 146 -22.34 -3.34 -6.21
N ARG A 147 -22.62 -2.22 -5.51
CA ARG A 147 -23.95 -1.60 -5.46
C ARG A 147 -24.30 -0.83 -6.73
N THR A 148 -23.30 -0.31 -7.42
CA THR A 148 -23.46 0.45 -8.65
C THR A 148 -22.33 0.12 -9.59
N ALA A 149 -22.63 -0.30 -10.81
CA ALA A 149 -21.64 -0.63 -11.83
C ALA A 149 -20.89 0.67 -12.24
N THR A 150 -19.71 0.86 -11.69
CA THR A 150 -18.83 1.99 -11.96
C THR A 150 -17.43 1.49 -12.34
N SER A 151 -16.67 2.32 -13.02
CA SER A 151 -15.27 2.06 -13.32
C SER A 151 -14.46 3.34 -13.18
N MET A 152 -13.13 3.19 -13.14
CA MET A 152 -12.21 4.33 -13.17
C MET A 152 -11.26 4.16 -14.34
N THR A 153 -10.98 5.27 -15.03
CA THR A 153 -9.98 5.32 -16.11
C THR A 153 -8.95 6.39 -15.77
N ALA A 154 -7.68 6.02 -15.78
CA ALA A 154 -6.60 6.98 -15.66
C ALA A 154 -6.34 7.63 -17.03
N VAL A 155 -6.42 8.95 -17.09
CA VAL A 155 -5.99 9.72 -18.25
C VAL A 155 -4.56 10.19 -18.01
N ILE A 156 -3.65 9.77 -18.88
CA ILE A 156 -2.24 10.12 -18.78
C ILE A 156 -1.88 11.14 -19.85
N GLY A 157 -1.51 12.35 -19.43
CA GLY A 157 -1.25 13.48 -20.33
C GLY A 157 -2.52 14.14 -20.84
N GLY A 158 -2.37 15.06 -21.79
CA GLY A 158 -3.47 15.85 -22.37
C GLY A 158 -3.74 17.16 -21.61
N ASP A 159 -4.55 18.01 -22.22
CA ASP A 159 -5.03 19.25 -21.61
C ASP A 159 -6.23 18.98 -20.70
N ALA A 160 -6.23 19.57 -19.50
CA ALA A 160 -7.27 19.33 -18.51
C ALA A 160 -8.66 19.77 -18.98
N ASP A 161 -8.75 20.89 -19.73
CA ASP A 161 -10.02 21.41 -20.21
C ASP A 161 -10.58 20.55 -21.35
N GLU A 162 -9.71 19.99 -22.21
CA GLU A 162 -10.11 19.02 -23.25
C GLU A 162 -10.66 17.74 -22.61
N VAL A 163 -9.98 17.21 -21.57
CA VAL A 163 -10.43 16.02 -20.82
C VAL A 163 -11.78 16.26 -20.16
N LEU A 164 -11.96 17.40 -19.47
CA LEU A 164 -13.24 17.78 -18.86
C LEU A 164 -14.36 17.93 -19.90
N THR A 165 -14.06 18.48 -21.08
CA THR A 165 -14.99 18.59 -22.16
C THR A 165 -15.43 17.24 -22.70
N ALA A 166 -14.47 16.29 -22.85
CA ALA A 166 -14.76 14.93 -23.29
C ALA A 166 -15.62 14.17 -22.25
N ILE A 167 -15.32 14.31 -20.94
CA ILE A 167 -16.10 13.73 -19.84
C ILE A 167 -17.55 14.21 -19.90
N LYS A 168 -17.77 15.53 -20.04
CA LYS A 168 -19.11 16.13 -20.15
C LYS A 168 -19.84 15.66 -21.40
N ALA A 169 -19.15 15.58 -22.54
CA ALA A 169 -19.73 15.13 -23.81
C ALA A 169 -20.16 13.66 -23.76
N ALA A 170 -19.44 12.83 -22.98
CA ALA A 170 -19.77 11.43 -22.75
C ALA A 170 -20.87 11.22 -21.69
N GLY A 171 -21.38 12.28 -21.06
CA GLY A 171 -22.38 12.19 -19.98
C GLY A 171 -21.85 11.53 -18.70
N LEU A 172 -20.53 11.56 -18.49
CA LEU A 172 -19.87 11.04 -17.29
C LEU A 172 -19.77 12.15 -16.23
N THR A 173 -19.75 11.74 -14.95
CA THR A 173 -19.65 12.64 -13.78
C THR A 173 -18.44 12.29 -12.92
#